data_9eba8b28c49c9793bec037184f321847
#
_entry.id   9eba8b28c49c9793bec037184f321847
#
_cell.length_a   1.000
_cell.length_b   1.000
_cell.length_c   1.000
_cell.angle_alpha   90.00
_cell.angle_beta   90.00
_cell.angle_gamma   90.00
#
_symmetry.space_group_name_H-M   'P 1'
#
loop_
_entity.id
_entity.type
_entity.pdbx_description
1 polymer ?
#
loop_
_entity_poly.entity_id
_entity_poly.type
_entity_poly.pdbx_seq_one_letter_code
_entity_poly.pdbx_strand_id
1 'polypeptide(L)'
;MRKTLMTMVLAAASCAGMADSNTGEDTAAATATASYADVEEWANEQGDDAWQTWMGITATLKHDFDDVCGDTFCGGDYSNLEPLRLRCSLNTTTQVLKNCSYVFAGSYETVNPSTGTIKVNAKTFSCHISVTGIKLSDFETTLTASGTTAPLQRTLPGKTESIYSSLIGCI
;
A
#
# COMPACT_ATOMS: atom_id res chain seq x y z
N MET A 1 -30.91 -2.47 -50.95
CA MET A 1 -31.60 -3.63 -51.62
C MET A 1 -31.16 -4.89 -50.94
N ARG A 2 -32.14 -5.79 -50.75
CA ARG A 2 -32.12 -7.16 -50.26
C ARG A 2 -31.86 -7.41 -48.76
N LYS A 3 -33.02 -7.55 -48.10
CA LYS A 3 -33.28 -8.26 -46.85
C LYS A 3 -33.09 -9.75 -47.10
N THR A 4 -32.43 -10.44 -46.16
CA THR A 4 -32.56 -11.90 -46.08
C THR A 4 -32.94 -12.24 -44.64
N LEU A 5 -34.21 -12.61 -44.48
CA LEU A 5 -34.73 -13.29 -43.29
C LEU A 5 -34.18 -14.73 -43.29
N MET A 6 -33.67 -15.17 -42.16
CA MET A 6 -33.43 -16.60 -41.93
C MET A 6 -34.14 -17.02 -40.64
N THR A 7 -35.27 -17.68 -40.88
CA THR A 7 -36.13 -18.35 -39.91
C THR A 7 -35.44 -19.64 -39.51
N MET A 8 -35.24 -19.92 -38.24
CA MET A 8 -34.85 -21.25 -37.80
C MET A 8 -35.69 -21.72 -36.62
N VAL A 9 -36.21 -22.91 -36.84
CA VAL A 9 -37.28 -23.67 -36.24
C VAL A 9 -36.95 -24.09 -34.79
N LEU A 10 -37.93 -24.01 -33.89
CA LEU A 10 -37.97 -24.61 -32.58
C LEU A 10 -37.96 -26.15 -32.70
N ALA A 11 -37.12 -26.78 -31.91
CA ALA A 11 -37.31 -28.18 -31.53
C ALA A 11 -37.44 -28.26 -30.00
N ALA A 12 -38.65 -28.53 -29.55
CA ALA A 12 -38.97 -28.88 -28.18
C ALA A 12 -38.60 -30.35 -27.93
N ALA A 13 -37.77 -30.58 -26.93
CA ALA A 13 -37.60 -31.92 -26.36
C ALA A 13 -38.01 -31.87 -24.90
N SER A 14 -39.19 -32.41 -24.62
CA SER A 14 -39.66 -32.72 -23.26
C SER A 14 -38.96 -33.97 -22.76
N CYS A 15 -38.25 -33.88 -21.65
CA CYS A 15 -37.97 -34.98 -20.77
C CYS A 15 -38.57 -34.74 -19.41
N ALA A 16 -39.66 -35.45 -19.12
CA ALA A 16 -40.21 -35.62 -17.79
C ALA A 16 -39.41 -36.70 -17.06
N GLY A 17 -39.13 -36.48 -15.77
CA GLY A 17 -38.79 -37.61 -14.93
C GLY A 17 -37.91 -37.30 -13.74
N MET A 18 -38.57 -37.39 -12.61
CA MET A 18 -38.14 -37.81 -11.27
C MET A 18 -37.66 -36.71 -10.32
N ALA A 19 -38.57 -36.43 -9.40
CA ALA A 19 -38.35 -35.83 -8.11
C ALA A 19 -37.45 -36.73 -7.26
N ASP A 20 -36.32 -36.20 -6.81
CA ASP A 20 -35.66 -36.75 -5.63
C ASP A 20 -35.50 -35.59 -4.67
N SER A 21 -36.31 -35.68 -3.60
CA SER A 21 -36.23 -34.82 -2.45
C SER A 21 -35.02 -35.25 -1.62
N ASN A 22 -33.96 -34.45 -1.66
CA ASN A 22 -32.94 -34.53 -0.63
C ASN A 22 -32.66 -33.11 -0.12
N THR A 23 -33.43 -32.73 0.89
CA THR A 23 -33.19 -31.61 1.78
C THR A 23 -31.92 -31.87 2.57
N GLY A 24 -30.84 -31.26 2.16
CA GLY A 24 -29.61 -31.17 2.89
C GLY A 24 -28.99 -29.82 2.52
N GLU A 25 -29.57 -28.77 3.13
CA GLU A 25 -29.04 -27.41 3.05
C GLU A 25 -27.86 -27.31 4.02
N ASP A 26 -26.74 -27.95 3.62
CA ASP A 26 -25.44 -27.63 4.21
C ASP A 26 -25.04 -26.25 3.68
N THR A 27 -25.51 -25.23 4.39
CA THR A 27 -24.97 -23.88 4.29
C THR A 27 -23.58 -23.91 4.93
N ALA A 28 -22.62 -24.49 4.23
CA ALA A 28 -21.22 -24.26 4.52
C ALA A 28 -21.00 -22.76 4.35
N ALA A 29 -20.99 -22.05 5.47
CA ALA A 29 -20.51 -20.67 5.52
C ALA A 29 -19.10 -20.70 4.92
N ALA A 30 -18.97 -20.28 3.67
CA ALA A 30 -17.69 -20.08 3.03
C ALA A 30 -16.96 -19.06 3.89
N THR A 31 -15.99 -19.53 4.67
CA THR A 31 -15.08 -18.64 5.40
C THR A 31 -14.36 -17.84 4.33
N ALA A 32 -14.80 -16.61 4.11
CA ALA A 32 -14.19 -15.72 3.14
C ALA A 32 -12.72 -15.58 3.53
N THR A 33 -11.85 -16.20 2.75
CA THR A 33 -10.41 -16.11 2.96
C THR A 33 -10.05 -14.64 2.77
N ALA A 34 -9.45 -14.02 3.79
CA ALA A 34 -9.05 -12.63 3.73
C ALA A 34 -8.09 -12.44 2.54
N SER A 35 -8.48 -11.60 1.59
CA SER A 35 -7.65 -11.22 0.45
C SER A 35 -6.92 -9.94 0.77
N TYR A 36 -5.63 -9.88 0.47
CA TYR A 36 -4.79 -8.70 0.65
C TYR A 36 -4.23 -8.24 -0.70
N ALA A 37 -4.20 -6.93 -0.90
CA ALA A 37 -3.56 -6.28 -2.03
C ALA A 37 -2.59 -5.20 -1.53
N ASP A 38 -1.68 -4.78 -2.39
CA ASP A 38 -0.94 -3.54 -2.18
C ASP A 38 -1.88 -2.36 -2.36
N VAL A 39 -1.79 -1.35 -1.48
CA VAL A 39 -2.68 -0.16 -1.55
C VAL A 39 -2.51 0.58 -2.87
N GLU A 40 -1.30 0.67 -3.42
CA GLU A 40 -1.04 1.34 -4.70
C GLU A 40 -1.75 0.62 -5.85
N GLU A 41 -1.67 -0.72 -5.89
CA GLU A 41 -2.34 -1.52 -6.91
C GLU A 41 -3.85 -1.44 -6.76
N TRP A 42 -4.35 -1.58 -5.53
CA TRP A 42 -5.77 -1.45 -5.22
C TRP A 42 -6.31 -0.06 -5.60
N ALA A 43 -5.62 1.03 -5.24
CA ALA A 43 -6.04 2.40 -5.57
C ALA A 43 -6.12 2.63 -7.08
N ASN A 44 -5.17 2.08 -7.84
CA ASN A 44 -5.19 2.14 -9.31
C ASN A 44 -6.42 1.42 -9.89
N GLU A 45 -6.87 0.32 -9.28
CA GLU A 45 -8.09 -0.40 -9.69
C GLU A 45 -9.37 0.36 -9.32
N GLN A 46 -9.36 1.20 -8.26
CA GLN A 46 -10.51 2.02 -7.88
C GLN A 46 -10.70 3.26 -8.76
N GLY A 47 -9.68 3.67 -9.51
CA GLY A 47 -9.71 4.78 -10.45
C GLY A 47 -8.81 5.95 -10.06
N ASP A 48 -8.82 6.97 -10.92
CA ASP A 48 -7.86 8.07 -10.89
C ASP A 48 -7.84 8.85 -9.56
N ASP A 49 -9.00 9.08 -8.93
CA ASP A 49 -9.09 9.84 -7.68
C ASP A 49 -8.39 9.11 -6.52
N ALA A 50 -8.62 7.80 -6.39
CA ALA A 50 -7.99 6.98 -5.35
C ALA A 50 -6.47 6.87 -5.60
N TRP A 51 -6.10 6.65 -6.85
CA TRP A 51 -4.70 6.62 -7.27
C TRP A 51 -3.97 7.93 -6.94
N GLN A 52 -4.55 9.07 -7.32
CA GLN A 52 -3.96 10.39 -7.08
C GLN A 52 -3.85 10.72 -5.60
N THR A 53 -4.85 10.33 -4.80
CA THR A 53 -4.81 10.49 -3.35
C THR A 53 -3.62 9.73 -2.76
N TRP A 54 -3.46 8.45 -3.10
CA TRP A 54 -2.34 7.63 -2.62
C TRP A 54 -0.99 8.16 -3.07
N MET A 55 -0.85 8.52 -4.33
CA MET A 55 0.39 9.09 -4.89
C MET A 55 0.72 10.44 -4.25
N GLY A 56 -0.28 11.27 -3.97
CA GLY A 56 -0.10 12.54 -3.25
C GLY A 56 0.44 12.33 -1.84
N ILE A 57 -0.10 11.35 -1.10
CA ILE A 57 0.39 10.98 0.23
C ILE A 57 1.86 10.54 0.18
N THR A 58 2.20 9.63 -0.73
CA THR A 58 3.57 9.12 -0.84
C THR A 58 4.57 10.22 -1.21
N ALA A 59 4.18 11.13 -2.11
CA ALA A 59 5.00 12.28 -2.49
C ALA A 59 5.20 13.25 -1.31
N THR A 60 4.14 13.53 -0.54
CA THR A 60 4.22 14.41 0.62
C THR A 60 5.10 13.80 1.71
N LEU A 61 4.97 12.51 1.99
CA LEU A 61 5.83 11.85 3.00
C LEU A 61 7.31 11.83 2.59
N LYS A 62 7.59 11.72 1.29
CA LYS A 62 8.95 11.85 0.76
C LYS A 62 9.50 13.25 1.02
N HIS A 63 8.74 14.28 0.67
CA HIS A 63 9.12 15.69 0.90
C HIS A 63 9.34 15.98 2.39
N ASP A 64 8.41 15.54 3.26
CA ASP A 64 8.53 15.70 4.71
C ASP A 64 9.80 15.01 5.26
N PHE A 65 10.20 13.88 4.68
CA PHE A 65 11.43 13.19 5.09
C PHE A 65 12.66 14.02 4.70
N ASP A 66 12.69 14.59 3.52
CA ASP A 66 13.80 15.43 3.05
C ASP A 66 13.97 16.66 3.98
N ASP A 67 12.86 17.26 4.45
CA ASP A 67 12.88 18.40 5.38
C ASP A 67 13.47 18.06 6.75
N VAL A 68 13.27 16.83 7.26
CA VAL A 68 13.76 16.40 8.57
C VAL A 68 15.08 15.62 8.51
N CYS A 69 15.51 15.21 7.33
CA CYS A 69 16.67 14.34 7.13
C CYS A 69 17.94 14.94 7.73
N GLY A 70 18.25 16.20 7.40
CA GLY A 70 19.48 16.86 7.83
C GLY A 70 19.63 16.96 9.35
N ASP A 71 18.52 17.10 10.06
CA ASP A 71 18.53 17.31 11.51
C ASP A 71 18.46 16.00 12.31
N THR A 72 17.92 14.93 11.72
CA THR A 72 17.58 13.72 12.48
C THR A 72 18.23 12.45 11.91
N PHE A 73 18.09 12.20 10.62
CA PHE A 73 18.48 10.92 10.00
C PHE A 73 19.78 10.99 9.19
N CYS A 74 20.11 12.17 8.65
CA CYS A 74 21.24 12.34 7.73
C CYS A 74 22.53 12.83 8.42
N GLY A 75 22.61 12.77 9.73
CA GLY A 75 23.79 13.16 10.50
C GLY A 75 24.84 12.04 10.72
N GLY A 76 24.55 10.81 10.31
CA GLY A 76 25.38 9.63 10.50
C GLY A 76 26.19 9.22 9.27
N ASP A 77 26.60 7.95 9.25
CA ASP A 77 27.39 7.37 8.15
C ASP A 77 26.66 7.42 6.79
N TYR A 78 25.32 7.38 6.81
CA TYR A 78 24.48 7.41 5.61
C TYR A 78 23.76 8.76 5.51
N SER A 79 24.51 9.84 5.38
CA SER A 79 24.00 11.22 5.32
C SER A 79 23.21 11.58 4.06
N ASN A 80 23.17 10.70 3.07
CA ASN A 80 22.44 10.87 1.82
C ASN A 80 21.24 9.90 1.73
N LEU A 81 20.52 9.69 2.82
CA LEU A 81 19.33 8.83 2.84
C LEU A 81 18.26 9.35 1.89
N GLU A 82 17.74 8.46 1.07
CA GLU A 82 16.69 8.72 0.09
C GLU A 82 15.50 7.80 0.32
N PRO A 83 14.28 8.32 0.56
CA PRO A 83 13.09 7.51 0.61
C PRO A 83 12.75 6.94 -0.76
N LEU A 84 12.70 5.62 -0.86
CA LEU A 84 12.44 4.92 -2.11
C LEU A 84 10.95 4.66 -2.30
N ARG A 85 10.31 3.98 -1.36
CA ARG A 85 8.92 3.56 -1.52
C ARG A 85 8.23 3.23 -0.19
N LEU A 86 7.02 3.75 -0.03
CA LEU A 86 6.06 3.28 0.97
C LEU A 86 5.16 2.22 0.33
N ARG A 87 5.07 1.05 0.96
CA ARG A 87 4.15 -0.02 0.58
C ARG A 87 3.27 -0.40 1.77
N CYS A 88 1.97 -0.55 1.52
CA CYS A 88 1.01 -0.97 2.53
C CYS A 88 0.17 -2.13 2.03
N SER A 89 -0.04 -3.16 2.85
CA SER A 89 -0.98 -4.22 2.55
C SER A 89 -2.36 -3.90 3.11
N LEU A 90 -3.37 -4.03 2.27
CA LEU A 90 -4.78 -3.74 2.53
C LEU A 90 -5.60 -5.02 2.48
N ASN A 91 -6.43 -5.26 3.49
CA ASN A 91 -7.50 -6.23 3.34
C ASN A 91 -8.56 -5.66 2.40
N THR A 92 -8.76 -6.28 1.23
CA THR A 92 -9.62 -5.76 0.17
C THR A 92 -11.10 -5.77 0.51
N THR A 93 -11.53 -6.65 1.44
CA THR A 93 -12.92 -6.75 1.88
C THR A 93 -13.27 -5.69 2.94
N THR A 94 -12.38 -5.49 3.93
CA THR A 94 -12.65 -4.60 5.08
C THR A 94 -12.02 -3.22 4.92
N GLN A 95 -11.15 -3.05 3.93
CA GLN A 95 -10.34 -1.85 3.71
C GLN A 95 -9.51 -1.44 4.94
N VAL A 96 -9.04 -2.45 5.68
CA VAL A 96 -8.20 -2.26 6.86
C VAL A 96 -6.74 -2.60 6.50
N LEU A 97 -5.84 -1.69 6.86
CA LEU A 97 -4.40 -1.88 6.70
C LEU A 97 -3.88 -2.99 7.62
N LYS A 98 -3.00 -3.82 7.10
CA LYS A 98 -2.34 -4.90 7.86
C LYS A 98 -0.91 -4.53 8.23
N ASN A 99 -0.12 -4.13 7.25
CA ASN A 99 1.28 -3.74 7.42
C ASN A 99 1.62 -2.61 6.46
N CYS A 100 2.51 -1.70 6.86
CA CYS A 100 3.21 -0.82 5.94
C CYS A 100 4.73 -0.97 6.14
N SER A 101 5.47 -0.84 5.04
CA SER A 101 6.93 -0.78 5.03
C SER A 101 7.38 0.43 4.23
N TYR A 102 8.24 1.25 4.84
CA TYR A 102 8.86 2.37 4.16
C TYR A 102 10.34 2.05 3.94
N VAL A 103 10.76 2.04 2.68
CA VAL A 103 12.10 1.63 2.28
C VAL A 103 12.93 2.85 1.93
N PHE A 104 14.17 2.87 2.42
CA PHE A 104 15.15 3.92 2.18
C PHE A 104 16.43 3.31 1.62
N ALA A 105 17.16 4.10 0.86
CA ALA A 105 18.54 3.79 0.47
C ALA A 105 19.46 4.91 0.94
N GLY A 106 20.68 4.54 1.27
CA GLY A 106 21.73 5.48 1.60
C GLY A 106 23.06 4.95 1.13
N SER A 107 24.02 5.85 0.91
CA SER A 107 25.40 5.50 0.65
C SER A 107 26.34 6.37 1.45
N TYR A 108 27.57 5.90 1.50
CA TYR A 108 28.66 6.54 2.19
C TYR A 108 29.95 6.23 1.42
N GLU A 109 30.68 7.24 1.06
CA GLU A 109 31.85 7.15 0.23
C GLU A 109 33.11 7.61 0.97
N THR A 110 34.19 6.86 0.80
CA THR A 110 35.52 7.25 1.30
C THR A 110 36.56 7.28 0.20
N VAL A 111 37.39 8.31 0.22
CA VAL A 111 38.56 8.40 -0.67
C VAL A 111 39.80 7.91 0.07
N ASN A 112 40.52 6.96 -0.50
CA ASN A 112 41.82 6.59 0.01
C ASN A 112 42.84 7.68 -0.39
N PRO A 113 43.43 8.40 0.58
CA PRO A 113 44.31 9.54 0.27
C PRO A 113 45.65 9.14 -0.36
N SER A 114 46.04 7.88 -0.23
CA SER A 114 47.33 7.40 -0.79
C SER A 114 47.21 6.87 -2.21
N THR A 115 46.02 6.35 -2.58
CA THR A 115 45.82 5.69 -3.88
C THR A 115 44.83 6.43 -4.75
N GLY A 116 44.03 7.37 -4.22
CA GLY A 116 42.92 8.04 -4.88
C GLY A 116 41.73 7.14 -5.19
N THR A 117 41.71 5.90 -4.69
CA THR A 117 40.57 4.98 -4.90
C THR A 117 39.37 5.41 -4.05
N ILE A 118 38.16 5.29 -4.62
CA ILE A 118 36.91 5.53 -3.92
C ILE A 118 36.31 4.19 -3.52
N LYS A 119 35.98 4.05 -2.23
CA LYS A 119 35.19 2.95 -1.70
C LYS A 119 33.78 3.42 -1.43
N VAL A 120 32.81 2.75 -2.01
CA VAL A 120 31.36 3.01 -1.78
C VAL A 120 30.81 1.93 -0.87
N ASN A 121 30.05 2.34 0.14
CA ASN A 121 29.23 1.50 0.98
C ASN A 121 27.77 1.95 0.84
N ALA A 122 26.91 1.07 0.32
CA ALA A 122 25.48 1.35 0.15
C ALA A 122 24.64 0.41 1.00
N LYS A 123 23.55 0.92 1.55
CA LYS A 123 22.64 0.16 2.42
C LYS A 123 21.19 0.53 2.11
N THR A 124 20.29 -0.44 2.28
CA THR A 124 18.83 -0.21 2.30
C THR A 124 18.31 -0.47 3.70
N PHE A 125 17.31 0.34 4.09
CA PHE A 125 16.58 0.20 5.34
C PHE A 125 15.11 -0.10 4.99
N SER A 126 14.51 -1.08 5.65
CA SER A 126 13.09 -1.41 5.51
C SER A 126 12.40 -1.19 6.85
N CYS A 127 11.77 -0.04 6.99
CA CYS A 127 11.16 0.40 8.23
C CYS A 127 9.70 -0.02 8.29
N HIS A 128 9.33 -0.75 9.34
CA HIS A 128 7.96 -1.17 9.57
C HIS A 128 7.16 -0.04 10.22
N ILE A 129 5.98 0.27 9.65
CA ILE A 129 5.05 1.27 10.20
C ILE A 129 3.87 0.55 10.85
N SER A 130 3.58 0.90 12.10
CA SER A 130 2.51 0.26 12.90
C SER A 130 1.12 0.74 12.49
N VAL A 131 0.54 0.13 11.45
CA VAL A 131 -0.77 0.49 10.89
C VAL A 131 -1.87 -0.55 11.12
N THR A 132 -1.54 -1.70 11.70
CA THR A 132 -2.50 -2.81 11.84
C THR A 132 -3.80 -2.35 12.50
N GLY A 133 -4.93 -2.58 11.83
CA GLY A 133 -6.26 -2.24 12.31
C GLY A 133 -6.75 -0.84 11.91
N ILE A 134 -5.93 -0.01 11.25
CA ILE A 134 -6.34 1.30 10.74
C ILE A 134 -7.08 1.11 9.42
N LYS A 135 -8.24 1.76 9.24
CA LYS A 135 -8.91 1.82 7.94
C LYS A 135 -8.09 2.70 6.99
N LEU A 136 -8.05 2.34 5.71
CA LEU A 136 -7.34 3.13 4.70
C LEU A 136 -7.83 4.57 4.66
N SER A 137 -9.15 4.79 4.69
CA SER A 137 -9.75 6.13 4.70
C SER A 137 -9.31 7.01 5.90
N ASP A 138 -9.14 6.41 7.07
CA ASP A 138 -8.71 7.14 8.27
C ASP A 138 -7.22 7.48 8.19
N PHE A 139 -6.43 6.58 7.64
CA PHE A 139 -5.01 6.80 7.35
C PHE A 139 -4.81 7.95 6.35
N GLU A 140 -5.53 7.91 5.22
CA GLU A 140 -5.50 8.96 4.20
C GLU A 140 -5.96 10.31 4.76
N THR A 141 -7.10 10.34 5.48
CA THR A 141 -7.61 11.56 6.11
C THR A 141 -6.58 12.17 7.07
N THR A 142 -5.91 11.34 7.86
CA THR A 142 -4.88 11.81 8.79
C THR A 142 -3.69 12.44 8.06
N LEU A 143 -3.23 11.81 6.99
CA LEU A 143 -2.04 12.28 6.26
C LEU A 143 -2.33 13.46 5.33
N THR A 144 -3.58 13.61 4.86
CA THR A 144 -3.99 14.73 4.00
C THR A 144 -4.62 15.90 4.75
N ALA A 145 -4.87 15.78 6.05
CA ALA A 145 -5.47 16.85 6.85
C ALA A 145 -4.66 18.15 6.75
N SER A 146 -5.35 19.29 6.74
CA SER A 146 -4.69 20.60 6.85
C SER A 146 -4.17 20.82 8.28
N GLY A 147 -3.03 21.48 8.43
CA GLY A 147 -2.46 21.78 9.75
C GLY A 147 -0.99 22.15 9.69
N THR A 148 -0.43 22.52 10.84
CA THR A 148 0.99 22.91 10.98
C THR A 148 1.93 21.72 11.23
N THR A 149 1.38 20.56 11.60
CA THR A 149 2.17 19.35 11.82
C THR A 149 2.34 18.64 10.49
N ALA A 150 3.58 18.39 10.11
CA ALA A 150 3.91 17.64 8.90
C ALA A 150 3.27 16.24 8.92
N PRO A 151 2.72 15.74 7.81
CA PRO A 151 2.09 14.42 7.72
C PRO A 151 2.93 13.28 8.29
N LEU A 152 4.22 13.28 8.06
CA LEU A 152 5.17 12.29 8.61
C LEU A 152 5.14 12.21 10.14
N GLN A 153 4.91 13.35 10.81
CA GLN A 153 4.93 13.50 12.29
C GLN A 153 3.55 13.34 12.93
N ARG A 154 2.48 13.20 12.17
CA ARG A 154 1.12 13.04 12.70
C ARG A 154 0.94 11.69 13.36
N THR A 155 0.31 11.71 14.55
CA THR A 155 -0.09 10.48 15.24
C THR A 155 -1.09 9.71 14.39
N LEU A 156 -0.82 8.44 14.15
CA LEU A 156 -1.69 7.58 13.35
C LEU A 156 -2.99 7.24 14.09
N PRO A 157 -4.12 7.03 13.38
CA PRO A 157 -5.42 6.73 13.99
C PRO A 157 -5.38 5.53 14.93
N GLY A 158 -5.78 5.75 16.19
CA GLY A 158 -5.78 4.70 17.21
C GLY A 158 -4.40 4.21 17.65
N LYS A 159 -3.33 4.96 17.34
CA LYS A 159 -1.95 4.70 17.77
C LYS A 159 -1.45 5.84 18.65
N THR A 160 -0.33 5.59 19.31
CA THR A 160 0.46 6.61 20.03
C THR A 160 1.67 7.10 19.22
N GLU A 161 1.88 6.47 18.04
CA GLU A 161 3.04 6.65 17.18
C GLU A 161 2.67 7.34 15.86
N SER A 162 3.65 8.02 15.28
CA SER A 162 3.63 8.55 13.93
C SER A 162 4.50 7.68 13.00
N ILE A 163 4.47 7.94 11.69
CA ILE A 163 5.43 7.35 10.77
C ILE A 163 6.85 7.75 11.19
N TYR A 164 7.07 9.03 11.51
CA TYR A 164 8.36 9.55 11.95
C TYR A 164 8.96 8.78 13.14
N SER A 165 8.15 8.50 14.17
CA SER A 165 8.63 7.75 15.34
C SER A 165 9.03 6.31 14.99
N SER A 166 8.37 5.69 14.00
CA SER A 166 8.76 4.37 13.50
C SER A 166 10.10 4.39 12.76
N LEU A 167 10.47 5.52 12.13
CA LEU A 167 11.73 5.67 11.41
C LEU A 167 12.92 5.84 12.37
N ILE A 168 12.78 6.59 13.47
CA ILE A 168 13.84 6.84 14.45
C ILE A 168 14.44 5.51 14.98
N GLY A 169 13.65 4.48 15.13
CA GLY A 169 14.13 3.18 15.60
C GLY A 169 14.68 2.25 14.51
N CYS A 170 14.60 2.66 13.25
CA CYS A 170 14.90 1.83 12.07
C CYS A 170 16.13 2.30 11.29
N ILE A 171 16.28 3.61 11.11
CA ILE A 171 17.36 4.27 10.33
C ILE A 171 18.53 4.79 11.24
#